data_9f1e50b75b36bae4c09e22c1d45ff091
#
_entry.id   9f1e50b75b36bae4c09e22c1d45ff091
#
_cell.length_a   1.000
_cell.length_b   1.000
_cell.length_c   1.000
_cell.angle_alpha   90.00
_cell.angle_beta   90.00
_cell.angle_gamma   90.00
#
_symmetry.space_group_name_H-M   'P 1'
#
loop_
_entity.id
_entity.type
_entity.pdbx_description
1 polymer ?
#
loop_
_entity_poly.entity_id
_entity_poly.type
_entity_poly.pdbx_seq_one_letter_code
_entity_poly.pdbx_strand_id
1 'polypeptide(L)'
;MPEPDIQYVRFRSRYPDKDGFHVGVFGLVNVLGRHGMLTPAEEAFRRDNNAWYDTAYRDPGTIDPSVYDQRLNPGAASWFRPTATTLLRRVEGYLAILSAHSVAWQQITSPDPGRLVYEDEFHVVAVPRAGCSLRVVKSGP
;
A
#
# COMPACT_ATOMS: atom_id res chain seq x y z
N MET A 1 -21.30 20.83 -13.53
CA MET A 1 -20.54 20.65 -12.28
C MET A 1 -19.37 19.70 -12.53
N PRO A 2 -18.18 20.09 -12.14
CA PRO A 2 -17.08 19.14 -12.24
C PRO A 2 -17.37 17.94 -11.32
N GLU A 3 -17.02 16.74 -11.78
CA GLU A 3 -17.09 15.57 -10.94
C GLU A 3 -16.06 15.70 -9.82
N PRO A 4 -16.36 15.20 -8.60
CA PRO A 4 -15.38 15.20 -7.54
C PRO A 4 -14.18 14.35 -7.94
N ASP A 5 -12.99 14.84 -7.64
CA ASP A 5 -11.76 14.10 -7.93
C ASP A 5 -11.76 12.77 -7.19
N ILE A 6 -11.34 11.71 -7.89
CA ILE A 6 -11.09 10.42 -7.26
C ILE A 6 -9.91 10.58 -6.31
N GLN A 7 -10.10 10.14 -5.06
CA GLN A 7 -9.02 10.15 -4.07
C GLN A 7 -8.50 8.72 -3.90
N TYR A 8 -7.38 8.42 -4.55
CA TYR A 8 -6.70 7.14 -4.34
C TYR A 8 -6.15 7.06 -2.93
N VAL A 9 -6.10 5.85 -2.36
CA VAL A 9 -5.73 5.62 -0.97
C VAL A 9 -4.53 4.69 -0.90
N ARG A 10 -3.53 5.06 -0.09
CA ARG A 10 -2.36 4.23 0.17
C ARG A 10 -2.06 4.20 1.66
N PHE A 11 -1.64 3.05 2.15
CA PHE A 11 -1.14 2.86 3.51
C PHE A 11 0.34 2.52 3.41
N ARG A 12 1.18 3.30 4.09
CA ARG A 12 2.63 3.18 3.92
C ARG A 12 3.37 3.49 5.22
N SER A 13 4.66 3.20 5.24
CA SER A 13 5.54 3.63 6.32
C SER A 13 5.48 5.16 6.45
N ARG A 14 5.53 5.66 7.68
CA ARG A 14 5.58 7.11 7.92
C ARG A 14 6.90 7.71 7.42
N TYR A 15 8.00 6.99 7.59
CA TYR A 15 9.33 7.45 7.22
C TYR A 15 9.80 6.74 5.95
N PRO A 16 10.47 7.46 5.03
CA PRO A 16 11.01 6.84 3.84
C PRO A 16 12.21 5.95 4.19
N ASP A 17 12.51 5.02 3.28
CA ASP A 17 13.72 4.21 3.35
C ASP A 17 14.93 5.04 2.90
N LYS A 18 16.10 4.38 2.83
CA LYS A 18 17.37 5.02 2.42
C LYS A 18 17.32 5.64 1.02
N ASP A 19 16.45 5.14 0.16
CA ASP A 19 16.32 5.60 -1.22
C ASP A 19 15.19 6.63 -1.37
N GLY A 20 14.56 7.04 -0.27
CA GLY A 20 13.51 8.05 -0.26
C GLY A 20 12.11 7.51 -0.56
N PHE A 21 11.94 6.20 -0.64
CA PHE A 21 10.65 5.58 -0.91
C PHE A 21 10.00 5.03 0.36
N HIS A 22 8.66 5.12 0.41
CA HIS A 22 7.89 4.61 1.55
C HIS A 22 7.42 3.18 1.26
N VAL A 23 7.73 2.27 2.20
CA VAL A 23 7.29 0.87 2.11
C VAL A 23 5.80 0.78 2.43
N GLY A 24 5.05 0.00 1.67
CA GLY A 24 3.63 -0.27 1.96
C GLY A 24 3.47 -1.07 3.25
N VAL A 25 2.31 -0.94 3.91
CA VAL A 25 2.08 -1.59 5.21
C VAL A 25 2.14 -3.13 5.12
N PHE A 26 1.76 -3.70 3.99
CA PHE A 26 1.87 -5.16 3.79
C PHE A 26 3.33 -5.61 3.88
N GLY A 27 4.23 -4.87 3.23
CA GLY A 27 5.66 -5.13 3.28
C GLY A 27 6.23 -4.97 4.68
N LEU A 28 5.77 -3.97 5.44
CA LEU A 28 6.21 -3.76 6.82
C LEU A 28 5.84 -4.95 7.71
N VAL A 29 4.61 -5.45 7.62
CA VAL A 29 4.17 -6.62 8.38
C VAL A 29 4.93 -7.87 7.94
N ASN A 30 5.17 -8.04 6.64
CA ASN A 30 5.95 -9.15 6.12
C ASN A 30 7.39 -9.15 6.66
N VAL A 31 8.00 -7.98 6.82
CA VAL A 31 9.33 -7.86 7.44
C VAL A 31 9.30 -8.35 8.89
N LEU A 32 8.31 -7.94 9.66
CA LEU A 32 8.15 -8.42 11.04
C LEU A 32 8.01 -9.95 11.08
N GLY A 33 7.25 -10.52 10.14
CA GLY A 33 7.10 -11.98 10.04
C GLY A 33 8.40 -12.69 9.73
N ARG A 34 9.19 -12.18 8.77
CA ARG A 34 10.48 -12.76 8.41
C ARG A 34 11.49 -12.72 9.56
N HIS A 35 11.40 -11.72 10.42
CA HIS A 35 12.28 -11.56 11.59
C HIS A 35 11.75 -12.27 12.85
N GLY A 36 10.67 -13.04 12.75
CA GLY A 36 10.11 -13.77 13.88
C GLY A 36 9.54 -12.90 14.99
N MET A 37 9.14 -11.67 14.66
CA MET A 37 8.65 -10.68 15.63
C MET A 37 7.17 -10.83 15.94
N LEU A 38 6.41 -11.53 15.10
CA LEU A 38 4.96 -11.65 15.26
C LEU A 38 4.58 -12.71 16.27
N THR A 39 3.50 -12.45 17.03
CA THR A 39 2.88 -13.49 17.85
C THR A 39 2.27 -14.57 16.95
N PRO A 40 1.96 -15.77 17.48
CA PRO A 40 1.29 -16.81 16.69
C PRO A 40 -0.03 -16.33 16.06
N ALA A 41 -0.82 -15.54 16.79
CA ALA A 41 -2.07 -14.99 16.27
C ALA A 41 -1.82 -13.98 15.14
N GLU A 42 -0.82 -13.10 15.28
CA GLU A 42 -0.45 -12.14 14.26
C GLU A 42 0.07 -12.84 12.99
N GLU A 43 0.88 -13.88 13.15
CA GLU A 43 1.39 -14.65 12.03
C GLU A 43 0.25 -15.37 11.28
N ALA A 44 -0.72 -15.94 11.99
CA ALA A 44 -1.90 -16.55 11.38
C ALA A 44 -2.70 -15.49 10.60
N PHE A 45 -2.90 -14.31 11.17
CA PHE A 45 -3.55 -13.19 10.51
C PHE A 45 -2.82 -12.83 9.22
N ARG A 46 -1.49 -12.67 9.28
CA ARG A 46 -0.67 -12.29 8.12
C ARG A 46 -0.83 -13.29 6.99
N ARG A 47 -0.69 -14.58 7.28
CA ARG A 47 -0.83 -15.65 6.28
C ARG A 47 -2.22 -15.66 5.64
N ASP A 48 -3.26 -15.63 6.47
CA ASP A 48 -4.64 -15.74 6.01
C ASP A 48 -5.03 -14.53 5.17
N ASN A 49 -4.66 -13.33 5.60
CA ASN A 49 -5.04 -12.11 4.90
C ASN A 49 -4.18 -11.88 3.66
N ASN A 50 -2.89 -12.21 3.67
CA ASN A 50 -2.07 -12.18 2.45
C ASN A 50 -2.65 -13.12 1.40
N ALA A 51 -3.03 -14.34 1.78
CA ALA A 51 -3.66 -15.29 0.86
C ALA A 51 -4.99 -14.76 0.33
N TRP A 52 -5.79 -14.12 1.18
CA TRP A 52 -7.04 -13.50 0.77
C TRP A 52 -6.81 -12.42 -0.29
N TYR A 53 -5.84 -11.52 -0.07
CA TYR A 53 -5.51 -10.48 -1.05
C TYR A 53 -5.02 -11.08 -2.37
N ASP A 54 -4.21 -12.14 -2.33
CA ASP A 54 -3.72 -12.81 -3.53
C ASP A 54 -4.85 -13.38 -4.38
N THR A 55 -5.97 -13.77 -3.77
CA THR A 55 -7.16 -14.28 -4.50
C THR A 55 -8.15 -13.17 -4.86
N ALA A 56 -8.17 -12.06 -4.10
CA ALA A 56 -9.15 -10.99 -4.30
C ALA A 56 -8.82 -10.12 -5.53
N TYR A 57 -7.54 -9.94 -5.83
CA TYR A 57 -7.09 -9.20 -7.00
C TYR A 57 -5.70 -9.66 -7.44
N ARG A 58 -5.39 -9.41 -8.70
CA ARG A 58 -4.11 -9.86 -9.26
C ARG A 58 -2.96 -8.94 -8.85
N ASP A 59 -1.81 -9.53 -8.61
CA ASP A 59 -0.56 -8.78 -8.47
C ASP A 59 -0.20 -8.19 -9.85
N PRO A 60 -0.08 -6.87 -9.98
CA PRO A 60 0.28 -6.24 -11.25
C PRO A 60 1.59 -6.76 -11.84
N GLY A 61 2.56 -7.12 -11.02
CA GLY A 61 3.83 -7.68 -11.47
C GLY A 61 3.72 -9.03 -12.15
N THR A 62 2.65 -9.80 -11.91
CA THR A 62 2.40 -11.07 -12.59
C THR A 62 1.78 -10.87 -13.97
N ILE A 63 1.09 -9.75 -14.18
CA ILE A 63 0.48 -9.39 -15.46
C ILE A 63 1.51 -8.73 -16.37
N ASP A 64 2.27 -7.79 -15.82
CA ASP A 64 3.34 -7.08 -16.53
C ASP A 64 4.54 -6.92 -15.59
N PRO A 65 5.60 -7.74 -15.74
CA PRO A 65 6.77 -7.68 -14.88
C PRO A 65 7.47 -6.33 -14.85
N SER A 66 7.28 -5.48 -15.88
CA SER A 66 7.92 -4.16 -15.93
C SER A 66 7.30 -3.14 -14.97
N VAL A 67 6.09 -3.40 -14.46
CA VAL A 67 5.35 -2.45 -13.60
C VAL A 67 6.18 -2.02 -12.40
N TYR A 68 6.85 -2.95 -11.74
CA TYR A 68 7.68 -2.67 -10.56
C TYR A 68 9.19 -2.65 -10.86
N ASP A 69 9.57 -2.62 -12.14
CA ASP A 69 10.98 -2.47 -12.51
C ASP A 69 11.46 -1.06 -12.13
N GLN A 70 12.41 -0.99 -11.20
CA GLN A 70 12.87 0.30 -10.66
C GLN A 70 13.62 1.17 -11.67
N ARG A 71 14.15 0.59 -12.73
CA ARG A 71 14.80 1.36 -13.81
C ARG A 71 13.80 2.03 -14.73
N LEU A 72 12.68 1.35 -15.00
CA LEU A 72 11.61 1.86 -15.86
C LEU A 72 10.61 2.71 -15.08
N ASN A 73 10.27 2.27 -13.88
CA ASN A 73 9.22 2.84 -13.04
C ASN A 73 9.73 3.06 -11.62
N PRO A 74 10.67 4.00 -11.42
CA PRO A 74 11.28 4.22 -10.11
C PRO A 74 10.24 4.64 -9.06
N GLY A 75 10.21 3.93 -7.94
CA GLY A 75 9.29 4.21 -6.85
C GLY A 75 7.84 3.82 -7.11
N ALA A 76 7.57 3.01 -8.15
CA ALA A 76 6.22 2.54 -8.44
C ALA A 76 5.55 1.98 -7.19
N ALA A 77 4.36 2.47 -6.90
CA ALA A 77 3.62 2.13 -5.70
C ALA A 77 2.14 1.92 -5.99
N SER A 78 1.55 0.98 -5.26
CA SER A 78 0.13 0.62 -5.39
C SER A 78 -0.73 1.56 -4.55
N TRP A 79 -1.86 1.97 -5.14
CA TRP A 79 -2.88 2.80 -4.50
C TRP A 79 -4.24 2.16 -4.72
N PHE A 80 -5.04 2.06 -3.67
CA PHE A 80 -6.40 1.56 -3.78
C PHE A 80 -7.33 2.62 -4.38
N ARG A 81 -8.29 2.17 -5.17
CA ARG A 81 -9.45 3.01 -5.51
C ARG A 81 -10.34 3.13 -4.27
N PRO A 82 -10.95 4.30 -4.03
CA PRO A 82 -11.82 4.48 -2.85
C PRO A 82 -13.05 3.56 -2.87
N THR A 83 -13.41 3.03 -4.03
CA THR A 83 -14.51 2.07 -4.19
C THR A 83 -14.16 0.65 -3.77
N ALA A 84 -12.88 0.33 -3.57
CA ALA A 84 -12.41 -0.99 -3.15
C ALA A 84 -12.61 -1.18 -1.63
N THR A 85 -13.85 -1.05 -1.17
CA THR A 85 -14.19 -0.97 0.26
C THR A 85 -13.82 -2.21 1.05
N THR A 86 -14.00 -3.41 0.48
CA THR A 86 -13.64 -4.66 1.15
C THR A 86 -12.14 -4.78 1.35
N LEU A 87 -11.35 -4.41 0.32
CA LEU A 87 -9.89 -4.41 0.40
C LEU A 87 -9.38 -3.39 1.43
N LEU A 88 -9.95 -2.18 1.41
CA LEU A 88 -9.59 -1.12 2.36
C LEU A 88 -9.89 -1.50 3.80
N ARG A 89 -11.02 -2.18 4.03
CA ARG A 89 -11.45 -2.58 5.37
C ARG A 89 -10.50 -3.60 6.00
N ARG A 90 -9.96 -4.51 5.20
CA ARG A 90 -9.03 -5.54 5.67
C ARG A 90 -7.65 -5.01 6.03
N VAL A 91 -7.30 -3.82 5.60
CA VAL A 91 -6.02 -3.19 5.97
C VAL A 91 -5.94 -2.92 7.48
N GLU A 92 -7.06 -2.68 8.14
CA GLU A 92 -7.10 -2.35 9.57
C GLU A 92 -6.35 -3.36 10.45
N GLY A 93 -6.41 -4.64 10.14
CA GLY A 93 -5.69 -5.67 10.89
C GLY A 93 -4.17 -5.54 10.76
N TYR A 94 -3.68 -5.16 9.58
CA TYR A 94 -2.25 -4.87 9.39
C TYR A 94 -1.81 -3.66 10.20
N LEU A 95 -2.63 -2.61 10.21
CA LEU A 95 -2.35 -1.40 10.98
C LEU A 95 -2.30 -1.68 12.48
N ALA A 96 -3.21 -2.54 12.96
CA ALA A 96 -3.22 -2.95 14.37
C ALA A 96 -1.92 -3.66 14.76
N ILE A 97 -1.41 -4.54 13.90
CA ILE A 97 -0.14 -5.23 14.13
C ILE A 97 1.01 -4.23 14.19
N LEU A 98 1.08 -3.32 13.21
CA LEU A 98 2.14 -2.31 13.18
C LEU A 98 2.10 -1.43 14.43
N SER A 99 0.92 -1.00 14.85
CA SER A 99 0.76 -0.19 16.06
C SER A 99 1.19 -0.97 17.31
N ALA A 100 0.86 -2.26 17.40
CA ALA A 100 1.27 -3.10 18.52
C ALA A 100 2.79 -3.26 18.63
N HIS A 101 3.49 -3.18 17.50
CA HIS A 101 4.95 -3.27 17.44
C HIS A 101 5.64 -1.89 17.36
N SER A 102 4.88 -0.81 17.58
CA SER A 102 5.39 0.56 17.54
C SER A 102 6.03 0.94 16.19
N VAL A 103 5.53 0.36 15.11
CA VAL A 103 5.98 0.68 13.76
C VAL A 103 5.11 1.79 13.19
N ALA A 104 5.72 2.92 12.85
CA ALA A 104 5.01 4.10 12.36
C ALA A 104 4.47 3.90 10.94
N TRP A 105 3.20 4.23 10.75
CA TRP A 105 2.52 4.14 9.45
C TRP A 105 1.65 5.39 9.23
N GLN A 106 1.28 5.60 7.97
CA GLN A 106 0.31 6.65 7.62
C GLN A 106 -0.60 6.20 6.50
N GLN A 107 -1.82 6.72 6.53
CA GLN A 107 -2.78 6.62 5.43
C GLN A 107 -2.76 7.94 4.68
N ILE A 108 -2.52 7.87 3.39
CA ILE A 108 -2.49 9.04 2.52
C ILE A 108 -3.52 8.91 1.41
N THR A 109 -3.97 10.05 0.91
CA THR A 109 -4.82 10.12 -0.27
C THR A 109 -4.23 11.09 -1.29
N SER A 110 -4.56 10.86 -2.55
CA SER A 110 -4.16 11.75 -3.64
C SER A 110 -5.12 11.63 -4.82
N PRO A 111 -5.50 12.75 -5.45
CA PRO A 111 -6.23 12.71 -6.72
C PRO A 111 -5.28 12.40 -7.89
N ASP A 112 -3.98 12.58 -7.70
CA ASP A 112 -2.95 12.38 -8.72
C ASP A 112 -1.69 11.79 -8.07
N PRO A 113 -1.64 10.45 -7.89
CA PRO A 113 -0.50 9.81 -7.23
C PRO A 113 0.77 9.72 -8.09
N GLY A 114 0.68 10.10 -9.35
CA GLY A 114 1.79 10.05 -10.29
C GLY A 114 1.38 9.51 -11.65
N ARG A 115 2.38 9.06 -12.41
CA ARG A 115 2.14 8.45 -13.72
C ARG A 115 1.62 7.02 -13.54
N LEU A 116 0.40 6.76 -14.01
CA LEU A 116 -0.20 5.43 -13.91
C LEU A 116 0.49 4.48 -14.89
N VAL A 117 0.97 3.36 -14.38
CA VAL A 117 1.61 2.29 -15.16
C VAL A 117 0.80 0.99 -15.15
N TYR A 118 -0.20 0.90 -14.31
CA TYR A 118 -1.16 -0.19 -14.25
C TYR A 118 -2.44 0.31 -13.59
N GLU A 119 -3.58 -0.22 -14.02
CA GLU A 119 -4.86 0.03 -13.35
C GLU A 119 -5.83 -1.12 -13.57
N ASP A 120 -6.65 -1.36 -12.56
CA ASP A 120 -7.76 -2.31 -12.64
C ASP A 120 -8.95 -1.81 -11.81
N GLU A 121 -9.92 -2.68 -11.56
CA GLU A 121 -11.14 -2.35 -10.81
C GLU A 121 -10.85 -1.89 -9.37
N PHE A 122 -9.76 -2.39 -8.75
CA PHE A 122 -9.51 -2.22 -7.33
C PHE A 122 -8.39 -1.24 -7.02
N HIS A 123 -7.40 -1.15 -7.89
CA HIS A 123 -6.21 -0.35 -7.60
C HIS A 123 -5.50 0.13 -8.86
N VAL A 124 -4.58 1.06 -8.62
CA VAL A 124 -3.65 1.55 -9.65
C VAL A 124 -2.22 1.43 -9.11
N VAL A 125 -1.27 1.35 -10.03
CA VAL A 125 0.15 1.50 -9.69
C VAL A 125 0.64 2.79 -10.33
N ALA A 126 1.25 3.66 -9.54
CA ALA A 126 1.71 4.97 -9.98
C ALA A 126 3.19 5.17 -9.68
N VAL A 127 3.87 5.81 -10.63
CA VAL A 127 5.24 6.29 -10.44
C VAL A 127 5.15 7.73 -9.95
N PRO A 128 5.65 8.03 -8.74
CA PRO A 128 5.58 9.38 -8.20
C PRO A 128 6.38 10.35 -9.08
N ARG A 129 5.89 11.59 -9.15
CA ARG A 129 6.58 12.68 -9.85
C ARG A 129 6.55 13.93 -8.98
N ALA A 130 7.42 14.87 -9.29
CA ALA A 130 7.45 16.17 -8.60
C ALA A 130 6.09 16.86 -8.72
N GLY A 131 5.61 17.46 -7.63
CA GLY A 131 4.35 18.18 -7.61
C GLY A 131 3.11 17.31 -7.39
N CYS A 132 3.27 15.99 -7.17
CA CYS A 132 2.13 15.15 -6.79
C CYS A 132 1.55 15.64 -5.46
N SER A 133 0.22 15.80 -5.43
CA SER A 133 -0.49 16.24 -4.24
C SER A 133 -0.78 15.04 -3.35
N LEU A 134 -0.28 15.09 -2.10
CA LEU A 134 -0.53 14.05 -1.09
C LEU A 134 -1.17 14.68 0.14
N ARG A 135 -2.10 13.97 0.74
CA ARG A 135 -2.73 14.36 2.00
C ARG A 135 -2.67 13.21 2.99
N VAL A 136 -2.11 13.46 4.16
CA VAL A 136 -2.16 12.49 5.27
C VAL A 136 -3.50 12.62 5.97
N VAL A 137 -4.26 11.53 6.03
CA VAL A 137 -5.59 11.51 6.65
C VAL A 137 -5.61 10.79 7.99
N LYS A 138 -4.63 9.90 8.22
CA LYS A 138 -4.54 9.12 9.46
C LYS A 138 -3.11 8.63 9.63
N SER A 139 -2.64 8.49 10.86
CA SER A 139 -1.32 7.91 11.14
C SER A 139 -1.31 7.16 12.45
N GLY A 140 -0.43 6.18 12.55
CA GLY A 140 -0.13 5.43 13.77
C GLY A 140 1.29 5.70 14.25
N PRO A 141 1.72 5.03 15.35
CA PRO A 141 2.87 5.38 16.20
C PRO A 141 4.07 6.03 15.62
#